data_65828509e8a42678c74e0167f9d0b4ea
#
_entry.id   65828509e8a42678c74e0167f9d0b4ea
#
_cell.length_a   1.000
_cell.length_b   1.000
_cell.length_c   1.000
_cell.angle_alpha   90.00
_cell.angle_beta   90.00
_cell.angle_gamma   90.00
#
_symmetry.space_group_name_H-M   'P 1'
#
loop_
_entity.id
_entity.type
_entity.pdbx_description
1 polymer ?
#
loop_
_entity_poly.entity_id
_entity_poly.type
_entity_poly.pdbx_seq_one_letter_code
_entity_poly.pdbx_strand_id
1 'polypeptide(L)'
;MRRIIDIQKQLLPDMTDTLKRRYNILKSIKVSGMVGRRSLASSLGMTERVLRAEVDVLKSQGLLDVSVGGMQVSDAGRQLLDEIEPIMKDLFGLTEMEESIRIAYGLQQVIIVPGDSEQSPHSKHELGRAGAHVLRKCVKKHDVVGVTGGSTLAEVANQLTFSSPDPSCMFVPARGGLGENVELQANTIASTMAKRTGGQYRLLHVPDHLGEEAYQSLMLDPNIQEIVEVIRRARIVIHGIGNALTMARRRKVDSSTIERLQQEGAHAEAFGYYFDRAGNVVHKMPT
;
A
#
# COMPACT_ATOMS: atom_id res chain seq x y z
N MET A 1 -9.46 27.79 2.94
CA MET A 1 -9.82 26.67 3.84
C MET A 1 -8.72 26.40 4.87
N ARG A 2 -7.45 26.19 4.51
CA ARG A 2 -6.31 25.92 5.43
C ARG A 2 -6.22 26.93 6.59
N ARG A 3 -6.22 28.23 6.30
CA ARG A 3 -6.14 29.28 7.34
C ARG A 3 -7.25 29.19 8.40
N ILE A 4 -8.43 28.74 8.02
CA ILE A 4 -9.55 28.53 8.96
C ILE A 4 -9.25 27.33 9.86
N ILE A 5 -8.73 26.23 9.29
CA ILE A 5 -8.34 25.04 10.04
C ILE A 5 -7.24 25.36 11.06
N ASP A 6 -6.22 26.16 10.67
CA ASP A 6 -5.15 26.56 11.59
C ASP A 6 -5.65 27.44 12.73
N ILE A 7 -6.55 28.36 12.43
CA ILE A 7 -7.21 29.19 13.45
C ILE A 7 -8.05 28.33 14.39
N GLN A 8 -8.80 27.35 13.85
CA GLN A 8 -9.60 26.43 14.67
C GLN A 8 -8.72 25.55 15.56
N LYS A 9 -7.58 25.05 15.07
CA LYS A 9 -6.62 24.30 15.89
C LYS A 9 -6.09 25.10 17.06
N GLN A 10 -5.81 26.38 16.84
CA GLN A 10 -5.27 27.26 17.88
C GLN A 10 -6.36 27.72 18.88
N LEU A 11 -7.55 28.02 18.38
CA LEU A 11 -8.63 28.56 19.20
C LEU A 11 -9.45 27.48 19.92
N LEU A 12 -9.61 26.31 19.31
CA LEU A 12 -10.48 25.22 19.77
C LEU A 12 -9.77 23.87 19.68
N PRO A 13 -8.66 23.66 20.41
CA PRO A 13 -7.90 22.39 20.34
C PRO A 13 -8.76 21.18 20.72
N ASP A 14 -9.59 21.31 21.76
CA ASP A 14 -10.45 20.22 22.24
C ASP A 14 -11.47 19.76 21.18
N MET A 15 -11.99 20.69 20.38
CA MET A 15 -12.90 20.37 19.29
C MET A 15 -12.15 19.60 18.17
N THR A 16 -10.94 20.03 17.88
CA THR A 16 -10.07 19.38 16.90
C THR A 16 -9.74 17.94 17.31
N ASP A 17 -9.38 17.73 18.56
CA ASP A 17 -9.07 16.40 19.10
C ASP A 17 -10.30 15.49 19.16
N THR A 18 -11.45 16.05 19.50
CA THR A 18 -12.72 15.32 19.45
C THR A 18 -13.08 14.92 18.02
N LEU A 19 -12.91 15.81 17.06
CA LEU A 19 -13.16 15.52 15.63
C LEU A 19 -12.26 14.40 15.13
N LYS A 20 -10.94 14.47 15.40
CA LYS A 20 -9.99 13.42 15.05
C LYS A 20 -10.36 12.07 15.66
N ARG A 21 -10.73 12.06 16.94
CA ARG A 21 -11.13 10.87 17.67
C ARG A 21 -12.38 10.22 17.07
N ARG A 22 -13.44 10.98 16.83
CA ARG A 22 -14.69 10.49 16.22
C ARG A 22 -14.47 10.00 14.78
N TYR A 23 -13.70 10.73 14.01
CA TYR A 23 -13.29 10.30 12.67
C TYR A 23 -12.57 8.95 12.70
N ASN A 24 -11.59 8.77 13.59
CA ASN A 24 -10.86 7.51 13.72
C ASN A 24 -11.77 6.36 14.15
N ILE A 25 -12.73 6.60 15.04
CA ILE A 25 -13.72 5.59 15.45
C ILE A 25 -14.57 5.17 14.24
N LEU A 26 -15.20 6.12 13.54
CA LEU A 26 -16.00 5.83 12.35
C LEU A 26 -15.21 5.11 11.27
N LYS A 27 -13.99 5.58 10.99
CA LYS A 27 -13.12 5.00 9.98
C LYS A 27 -12.72 3.56 10.33
N SER A 28 -12.37 3.29 11.59
CA SER A 28 -12.03 1.94 12.05
C SER A 28 -13.20 0.97 11.97
N ILE A 29 -14.42 1.42 12.32
CA ILE A 29 -15.63 0.60 12.18
C ILE A 29 -15.95 0.35 10.70
N LYS A 30 -15.82 1.36 9.81
CA LYS A 30 -16.03 1.21 8.35
C LYS A 30 -15.16 0.10 7.77
N VAL A 31 -13.91 0.02 8.20
CA VAL A 31 -12.94 -0.97 7.70
C VAL A 31 -13.14 -2.35 8.29
N SER A 32 -13.39 -2.42 9.59
CA SER A 32 -13.58 -3.70 10.28
C SER A 32 -14.95 -4.35 9.96
N GLY A 33 -15.87 -3.59 9.35
CA GLY A 33 -17.26 -4.01 9.21
C GLY A 33 -17.96 -4.03 10.57
N MET A 34 -18.53 -5.16 10.95
CA MET A 34 -19.18 -5.30 12.26
C MET A 34 -18.13 -5.60 13.34
N VAL A 35 -17.97 -4.71 14.33
CA VAL A 35 -16.93 -4.80 15.36
C VAL A 35 -17.50 -4.60 16.76
N GLY A 36 -16.98 -5.38 17.72
CA GLY A 36 -17.32 -5.27 19.14
C GLY A 36 -16.57 -4.13 19.83
N ARG A 37 -17.17 -3.54 20.89
CA ARG A 37 -16.61 -2.40 21.61
C ARG A 37 -15.22 -2.66 22.20
N ARG A 38 -15.02 -3.83 22.83
CA ARG A 38 -13.75 -4.19 23.46
C ARG A 38 -12.61 -4.29 22.44
N SER A 39 -12.87 -4.95 21.32
CA SER A 39 -11.91 -5.08 20.22
C SER A 39 -11.54 -3.71 19.64
N LEU A 40 -12.53 -2.85 19.41
CA LEU A 40 -12.31 -1.51 18.87
C LEU A 40 -11.55 -0.61 19.85
N ALA A 41 -11.89 -0.66 21.15
CA ALA A 41 -11.17 0.11 22.17
C ALA A 41 -9.68 -0.27 22.21
N SER A 42 -9.39 -1.57 22.19
CA SER A 42 -8.01 -2.08 22.14
C SER A 42 -7.26 -1.62 20.91
N SER A 43 -7.89 -1.71 19.72
CA SER A 43 -7.25 -1.31 18.46
C SER A 43 -6.97 0.19 18.34
N LEU A 44 -7.79 1.02 19.01
CA LEU A 44 -7.65 2.48 19.03
C LEU A 44 -6.82 3.00 20.21
N GLY A 45 -6.32 2.12 21.09
CA GLY A 45 -5.59 2.51 22.30
C GLY A 45 -6.44 3.33 23.29
N MET A 46 -7.76 3.11 23.32
CA MET A 46 -8.73 3.84 24.14
C MET A 46 -9.29 2.98 25.26
N THR A 47 -9.73 3.61 26.34
CA THR A 47 -10.51 2.88 27.35
C THR A 47 -11.93 2.62 26.84
N GLU A 48 -12.55 1.50 27.24
CA GLU A 48 -13.94 1.18 26.86
C GLU A 48 -14.93 2.27 27.30
N ARG A 49 -14.65 2.96 28.41
CA ARG A 49 -15.48 4.06 28.91
C ARG A 49 -15.49 5.24 27.94
N VAL A 50 -14.33 5.66 27.46
CA VAL A 50 -14.20 6.76 26.49
C VAL A 50 -14.84 6.38 25.18
N LEU A 51 -14.53 5.17 24.66
CA LEU A 51 -15.15 4.69 23.44
C LEU A 51 -16.68 4.64 23.53
N ARG A 52 -17.24 4.17 24.66
CA ARG A 52 -18.70 4.12 24.85
C ARG A 52 -19.33 5.50 24.72
N ALA A 53 -18.75 6.51 25.38
CA ALA A 53 -19.27 7.87 25.32
C ALA A 53 -19.30 8.43 23.90
N GLU A 54 -18.22 8.22 23.14
CA GLU A 54 -18.15 8.67 21.75
C GLU A 54 -19.11 7.90 20.83
N VAL A 55 -19.22 6.58 21.01
CA VAL A 55 -20.14 5.73 20.24
C VAL A 55 -21.60 6.13 20.51
N ASP A 56 -21.96 6.45 21.76
CA ASP A 56 -23.31 6.88 22.10
C ASP A 56 -23.67 8.21 21.42
N VAL A 57 -22.71 9.14 21.33
CA VAL A 57 -22.89 10.39 20.58
C VAL A 57 -23.04 10.12 19.09
N LEU A 58 -22.15 9.33 18.47
CA LEU A 58 -22.19 9.02 17.04
C LEU A 58 -23.48 8.27 16.67
N LYS A 59 -23.95 7.39 17.54
CA LYS A 59 -25.24 6.70 17.39
C LYS A 59 -26.41 7.69 17.46
N SER A 60 -26.42 8.61 18.45
CA SER A 60 -27.49 9.61 18.57
C SER A 60 -27.55 10.56 17.37
N GLN A 61 -26.44 10.75 16.67
CA GLN A 61 -26.33 11.51 15.42
C GLN A 61 -26.70 10.68 14.16
N GLY A 62 -27.03 9.40 14.31
CA GLY A 62 -27.40 8.52 13.21
C GLY A 62 -26.21 8.08 12.35
N LEU A 63 -24.97 8.24 12.84
CA LEU A 63 -23.74 7.91 12.08
C LEU A 63 -23.28 6.45 12.30
N LEU A 64 -23.79 5.81 13.38
CA LEU A 64 -23.50 4.42 13.72
C LEU A 64 -24.79 3.66 14.03
N ASP A 65 -24.84 2.41 13.57
CA ASP A 65 -25.80 1.40 13.99
C ASP A 65 -25.14 0.47 15.02
N VAL A 66 -25.83 0.26 16.13
CA VAL A 66 -25.35 -0.61 17.22
C VAL A 66 -26.38 -1.72 17.45
N SER A 67 -25.97 -2.95 17.26
CA SER A 67 -26.77 -4.16 17.46
C SER A 67 -26.11 -5.12 18.45
N VAL A 68 -26.77 -6.23 18.73
CA VAL A 68 -26.19 -7.32 19.54
C VAL A 68 -24.93 -7.90 18.90
N GLY A 69 -24.85 -7.91 17.56
CA GLY A 69 -23.70 -8.42 16.82
C GLY A 69 -22.50 -7.47 16.79
N GLY A 70 -22.68 -6.20 17.15
CA GLY A 70 -21.61 -5.19 17.14
C GLY A 70 -22.05 -3.84 16.63
N MET A 71 -21.06 -3.03 16.26
CA MET A 71 -21.22 -1.69 15.70
C MET A 71 -20.86 -1.69 14.22
N GLN A 72 -21.63 -0.96 13.42
CA GLN A 72 -21.34 -0.72 12.01
C GLN A 72 -21.63 0.74 11.66
N VAL A 73 -20.98 1.25 10.60
CA VAL A 73 -21.22 2.61 10.12
C VAL A 73 -22.52 2.63 9.32
N SER A 74 -23.41 3.56 9.63
CA SER A 74 -24.66 3.80 8.89
C SER A 74 -24.37 4.36 7.49
N ASP A 75 -25.36 4.43 6.60
CA ASP A 75 -25.23 5.09 5.30
C ASP A 75 -24.86 6.56 5.43
N ALA A 76 -25.48 7.28 6.35
CA ALA A 76 -25.14 8.67 6.67
C ALA A 76 -23.70 8.81 7.18
N GLY A 77 -23.24 7.87 8.01
CA GLY A 77 -21.86 7.84 8.49
C GLY A 77 -20.86 7.57 7.37
N ARG A 78 -21.18 6.71 6.40
CA ARG A 78 -20.34 6.46 5.22
C ARG A 78 -20.20 7.71 4.35
N GLN A 79 -21.32 8.37 4.07
CA GLN A 79 -21.32 9.61 3.30
C GLN A 79 -20.50 10.70 3.99
N LEU A 80 -20.70 10.90 5.29
CA LEU A 80 -19.94 11.87 6.07
C LEU A 80 -18.44 11.59 6.04
N LEU A 81 -18.02 10.32 6.15
CA LEU A 81 -16.61 9.95 6.09
C LEU A 81 -15.97 10.32 4.74
N ASP A 82 -16.69 10.11 3.64
CA ASP A 82 -16.20 10.44 2.30
C ASP A 82 -16.10 11.97 2.10
N GLU A 83 -17.04 12.75 2.65
CA GLU A 83 -17.04 14.21 2.56
C GLU A 83 -15.96 14.86 3.44
N ILE A 84 -15.69 14.30 4.64
CA ILE A 84 -14.74 14.89 5.60
C ILE A 84 -13.28 14.47 5.33
N GLU A 85 -13.03 13.44 4.55
CA GLU A 85 -11.67 12.91 4.33
C GLU A 85 -10.64 13.97 3.87
N PRO A 86 -10.95 14.89 2.93
CA PRO A 86 -10.04 15.96 2.54
C PRO A 86 -9.71 16.93 3.69
N ILE A 87 -10.72 17.24 4.52
CA ILE A 87 -10.55 18.15 5.67
C ILE A 87 -9.66 17.47 6.73
N MET A 88 -9.85 16.17 6.96
CA MET A 88 -9.05 15.42 7.91
C MET A 88 -7.59 15.30 7.47
N LYS A 89 -7.31 15.18 6.16
CA LYS A 89 -5.94 15.25 5.64
C LYS A 89 -5.24 16.55 6.04
N ASP A 90 -5.89 17.68 5.82
CA ASP A 90 -5.37 19.00 6.21
C ASP A 90 -5.23 19.12 7.73
N LEU A 91 -6.21 18.61 8.48
CA LEU A 91 -6.19 18.62 9.93
C LEU A 91 -5.03 17.82 10.54
N PHE A 92 -4.65 16.72 9.91
CA PHE A 92 -3.48 15.92 10.27
C PHE A 92 -2.15 16.48 9.74
N GLY A 93 -2.16 17.55 8.95
CA GLY A 93 -0.95 18.12 8.32
C GLY A 93 -0.37 17.26 7.20
N LEU A 94 -1.14 16.27 6.71
CA LEU A 94 -0.64 15.33 5.70
C LEU A 94 -0.43 16.00 4.35
N THR A 95 -1.27 16.95 3.99
CA THR A 95 -1.14 17.70 2.72
C THR A 95 0.16 18.50 2.64
N GLU A 96 0.58 19.12 3.75
CA GLU A 96 1.86 19.86 3.81
C GLU A 96 3.05 18.90 3.75
N MET A 97 2.95 17.76 4.41
CA MET A 97 3.98 16.73 4.39
C MET A 97 4.10 16.11 2.98
N GLU A 98 2.98 15.79 2.32
CA GLU A 98 2.93 15.32 0.93
C GLU A 98 3.64 16.31 -0.01
N GLU A 99 3.34 17.59 0.13
CA GLU A 99 3.94 18.64 -0.71
C GLU A 99 5.43 18.83 -0.42
N SER A 100 5.84 18.82 0.85
CA SER A 100 7.24 18.92 1.24
C SER A 100 8.08 17.78 0.66
N ILE A 101 7.59 16.55 0.73
CA ILE A 101 8.24 15.37 0.16
C ILE A 101 8.24 15.46 -1.37
N ARG A 102 7.13 15.86 -1.97
CA ARG A 102 7.01 16.01 -3.42
C ARG A 102 8.06 16.96 -3.99
N ILE A 103 8.25 18.12 -3.34
CA ILE A 103 9.23 19.13 -3.76
C ILE A 103 10.65 18.63 -3.50
N ALA A 104 10.93 18.10 -2.31
CA ALA A 104 12.26 17.67 -1.92
C ALA A 104 12.85 16.58 -2.84
N TYR A 105 12.00 15.71 -3.36
CA TYR A 105 12.42 14.57 -4.20
C TYR A 105 12.01 14.73 -5.68
N GLY A 106 11.43 15.84 -6.11
CA GLY A 106 11.02 16.07 -7.50
C GLY A 106 9.94 15.10 -7.99
N LEU A 107 9.08 14.62 -7.09
CA LEU A 107 8.04 13.63 -7.42
C LEU A 107 6.83 14.31 -8.07
N GLN A 108 6.13 13.60 -8.94
CA GLN A 108 4.89 14.11 -9.54
C GLN A 108 3.75 14.15 -8.51
N GLN A 109 3.67 13.14 -7.66
CA GLN A 109 2.63 13.02 -6.63
C GLN A 109 3.17 12.27 -5.42
N VAL A 110 2.72 12.67 -4.24
CA VAL A 110 2.91 11.95 -2.97
C VAL A 110 1.55 11.78 -2.32
N ILE A 111 1.28 10.60 -1.78
CA ILE A 111 0.08 10.32 -0.99
C ILE A 111 0.53 9.68 0.31
N ILE A 112 0.19 10.30 1.43
CA ILE A 112 0.47 9.79 2.77
C ILE A 112 -0.79 9.16 3.35
N VAL A 113 -0.65 7.92 3.77
CA VAL A 113 -1.68 7.20 4.53
C VAL A 113 -1.23 7.15 5.99
N PRO A 114 -2.06 7.61 6.94
CA PRO A 114 -1.70 7.58 8.37
C PRO A 114 -1.56 6.16 8.90
N GLY A 115 -0.61 5.97 9.82
CA GLY A 115 -0.41 4.74 10.56
C GLY A 115 0.75 3.89 10.03
N ASP A 116 1.00 2.78 10.73
CA ASP A 116 2.04 1.82 10.40
C ASP A 116 1.42 0.62 9.67
N SER A 117 1.79 0.42 8.42
CA SER A 117 1.25 -0.66 7.59
C SER A 117 1.74 -2.06 7.98
N GLU A 118 2.78 -2.18 8.79
CA GLU A 118 3.24 -3.47 9.31
C GLU A 118 2.47 -3.90 10.56
N GLN A 119 2.04 -2.95 11.38
CA GLN A 119 1.32 -3.19 12.62
C GLN A 119 -0.20 -3.08 12.46
N SER A 120 -0.67 -2.33 11.45
CA SER A 120 -2.07 -2.05 11.22
C SER A 120 -2.57 -2.59 9.88
N PRO A 121 -3.38 -3.66 9.87
CA PRO A 121 -4.05 -4.13 8.65
C PRO A 121 -4.88 -3.04 7.99
N HIS A 122 -5.46 -2.13 8.77
CA HIS A 122 -6.19 -0.98 8.27
C HIS A 122 -5.30 -0.03 7.45
N SER A 123 -4.13 0.36 7.98
CA SER A 123 -3.21 1.24 7.25
C SER A 123 -2.72 0.58 5.96
N LYS A 124 -2.51 -0.73 5.98
CA LYS A 124 -2.17 -1.50 4.78
C LYS A 124 -3.30 -1.48 3.74
N HIS A 125 -4.54 -1.67 4.17
CA HIS A 125 -5.72 -1.60 3.31
C HIS A 125 -5.87 -0.21 2.65
N GLU A 126 -5.71 0.86 3.44
CA GLU A 126 -5.75 2.24 2.93
C GLU A 126 -4.59 2.55 1.96
N LEU A 127 -3.40 2.02 2.21
CA LEU A 127 -2.27 2.07 1.25
C LEU A 127 -2.62 1.36 -0.06
N GLY A 128 -3.23 0.17 0.02
CA GLY A 128 -3.72 -0.56 -1.15
C GLY A 128 -4.72 0.25 -1.96
N ARG A 129 -5.70 0.88 -1.28
CA ARG A 129 -6.70 1.75 -1.89
C ARG A 129 -6.06 2.98 -2.57
N ALA A 130 -5.12 3.63 -1.89
CA ALA A 130 -4.40 4.78 -2.44
C ALA A 130 -3.58 4.38 -3.68
N GLY A 131 -2.83 3.28 -3.61
CA GLY A 131 -2.05 2.77 -4.73
C GLY A 131 -2.92 2.37 -5.92
N ALA A 132 -4.04 1.68 -5.68
CA ALA A 132 -4.99 1.33 -6.72
C ALA A 132 -5.62 2.57 -7.39
N HIS A 133 -5.91 3.61 -6.61
CA HIS A 133 -6.41 4.88 -7.15
C HIS A 133 -5.40 5.58 -8.07
N VAL A 134 -4.13 5.64 -7.66
CA VAL A 134 -3.06 6.21 -8.49
C VAL A 134 -2.87 5.40 -9.76
N LEU A 135 -2.76 4.08 -9.63
CA LEU A 135 -2.57 3.20 -10.78
C LEU A 135 -3.70 3.34 -11.79
N ARG A 136 -4.96 3.36 -11.34
CA ARG A 136 -6.13 3.57 -12.20
C ARG A 136 -6.10 4.88 -12.99
N LYS A 137 -5.54 5.95 -12.39
CA LYS A 137 -5.37 7.25 -13.08
C LYS A 137 -4.20 7.25 -14.07
N CYS A 138 -3.17 6.45 -13.81
CA CYS A 138 -1.97 6.41 -14.64
C CYS A 138 -2.09 5.48 -15.84
N VAL A 139 -2.87 4.40 -15.73
CA VAL A 139 -3.02 3.38 -16.78
C VAL A 139 -3.79 3.93 -17.97
N LYS A 140 -3.28 3.67 -19.16
CA LYS A 140 -3.87 3.98 -20.45
C LYS A 140 -4.10 2.70 -21.26
N LYS A 141 -4.92 2.79 -22.31
CA LYS A 141 -5.13 1.66 -23.23
C LYS A 141 -3.79 1.16 -23.79
N HIS A 142 -3.66 -0.14 -23.91
CA HIS A 142 -2.47 -0.85 -24.41
C HIS A 142 -1.22 -0.72 -23.52
N ASP A 143 -1.36 -0.24 -22.28
CA ASP A 143 -0.23 -0.22 -21.37
C ASP A 143 0.19 -1.62 -20.93
N VAL A 144 1.49 -1.78 -20.78
CA VAL A 144 2.09 -2.87 -20.00
C VAL A 144 2.46 -2.32 -18.63
N VAL A 145 1.98 -2.98 -17.59
CA VAL A 145 2.22 -2.63 -16.18
C VAL A 145 3.05 -3.74 -15.54
N GLY A 146 4.29 -3.41 -15.20
CA GLY A 146 5.18 -4.29 -14.43
C GLY A 146 4.87 -4.22 -12.93
N VAL A 147 4.79 -5.35 -12.27
CA VAL A 147 4.54 -5.43 -10.83
C VAL A 147 5.57 -6.29 -10.12
N THR A 148 5.98 -5.89 -8.91
CA THR A 148 6.79 -6.75 -8.05
C THR A 148 5.92 -7.49 -7.04
N GLY A 149 6.51 -8.39 -6.28
CA GLY A 149 5.86 -9.05 -5.15
C GLY A 149 5.76 -8.14 -3.91
N GLY A 150 5.00 -8.59 -2.93
CA GLY A 150 4.91 -7.99 -1.60
C GLY A 150 3.49 -7.75 -1.12
N SER A 151 3.32 -7.70 0.21
CA SER A 151 1.99 -7.62 0.85
C SER A 151 1.24 -6.32 0.54
N THR A 152 1.96 -5.20 0.39
CA THR A 152 1.33 -3.93 0.00
C THR A 152 0.82 -3.98 -1.44
N LEU A 153 1.58 -4.58 -2.36
CA LEU A 153 1.15 -4.72 -3.76
C LEU A 153 0.02 -5.73 -3.93
N ALA A 154 -0.01 -6.80 -3.12
CA ALA A 154 -1.15 -7.70 -3.06
C ALA A 154 -2.42 -6.95 -2.65
N GLU A 155 -2.31 -6.03 -1.67
CA GLU A 155 -3.44 -5.20 -1.26
C GLU A 155 -3.85 -4.21 -2.36
N VAL A 156 -2.90 -3.58 -3.07
CA VAL A 156 -3.20 -2.76 -4.25
C VAL A 156 -3.98 -3.57 -5.29
N ALA A 157 -3.55 -4.80 -5.58
CA ALA A 157 -4.22 -5.67 -6.53
C ALA A 157 -5.66 -6.00 -6.10
N ASN A 158 -5.87 -6.25 -4.80
CA ASN A 158 -7.19 -6.52 -4.24
C ASN A 158 -8.14 -5.30 -4.29
N GLN A 159 -7.61 -4.09 -4.32
CA GLN A 159 -8.40 -2.84 -4.41
C GLN A 159 -8.53 -2.31 -5.83
N LEU A 160 -7.76 -2.84 -6.79
CA LEU A 160 -7.76 -2.33 -8.16
C LEU A 160 -9.03 -2.77 -8.90
N THR A 161 -9.78 -1.80 -9.40
CA THR A 161 -10.93 -2.01 -10.29
C THR A 161 -10.98 -0.90 -11.31
N PHE A 162 -11.37 -1.22 -12.55
CA PHE A 162 -11.66 -0.23 -13.59
C PHE A 162 -13.16 -0.01 -13.71
N SER A 163 -13.57 1.18 -14.14
CA SER A 163 -14.99 1.51 -14.36
C SER A 163 -15.61 0.66 -15.49
N SER A 164 -14.78 0.24 -16.46
CA SER A 164 -15.11 -0.73 -17.48
C SER A 164 -13.92 -1.65 -17.73
N PRO A 165 -14.13 -2.94 -18.04
CA PRO A 165 -13.05 -3.85 -18.38
C PRO A 165 -12.19 -3.30 -19.52
N ASP A 166 -10.86 -3.42 -19.38
CA ASP A 166 -9.91 -3.03 -20.44
C ASP A 166 -9.04 -4.21 -20.86
N PRO A 167 -9.45 -4.98 -21.88
CA PRO A 167 -8.70 -6.13 -22.34
C PRO A 167 -7.39 -5.77 -23.05
N SER A 168 -7.13 -4.50 -23.30
CA SER A 168 -5.89 -4.06 -23.93
C SER A 168 -4.74 -3.81 -22.94
N CYS A 169 -5.05 -3.67 -21.66
CA CYS A 169 -4.06 -3.49 -20.61
C CYS A 169 -3.43 -4.85 -20.23
N MET A 170 -2.11 -4.91 -20.07
CA MET A 170 -1.38 -6.13 -19.71
C MET A 170 -0.60 -5.94 -18.42
N PHE A 171 -0.73 -6.90 -17.50
CA PHE A 171 0.02 -6.95 -16.25
C PHE A 171 1.08 -8.04 -16.32
N VAL A 172 2.32 -7.71 -15.96
CA VAL A 172 3.46 -8.63 -16.03
C VAL A 172 4.25 -8.57 -14.72
N PRO A 173 4.82 -9.69 -14.26
CA PRO A 173 5.78 -9.65 -13.17
C PRO A 173 7.04 -8.95 -13.64
N ALA A 174 7.54 -8.02 -12.84
CA ALA A 174 8.79 -7.32 -13.14
C ALA A 174 10.02 -8.01 -12.53
N ARG A 175 9.82 -9.11 -11.80
CA ARG A 175 10.85 -9.96 -11.18
C ARG A 175 10.40 -11.40 -11.06
N GLY A 176 11.36 -12.30 -10.86
CA GLY A 176 11.12 -13.71 -10.56
C GLY A 176 10.42 -13.95 -9.23
N GLY A 177 9.99 -15.18 -8.99
CA GLY A 177 9.26 -15.57 -7.79
C GLY A 177 10.15 -15.89 -6.59
N LEU A 178 9.74 -15.49 -5.39
CA LEU A 178 10.44 -15.76 -4.11
C LEU A 178 10.23 -17.18 -3.55
N GLY A 179 9.35 -17.97 -4.16
CA GLY A 179 9.12 -19.37 -3.76
C GLY A 179 8.27 -19.58 -2.49
N GLU A 180 7.93 -18.54 -1.74
CA GLU A 180 7.10 -18.60 -0.53
C GLU A 180 5.81 -17.82 -0.75
N ASN A 181 4.85 -17.95 0.08
CA ASN A 181 3.54 -17.28 0.09
C ASN A 181 3.04 -16.86 -1.32
N VAL A 182 2.34 -17.75 -1.97
CA VAL A 182 1.86 -17.59 -3.36
C VAL A 182 1.11 -16.27 -3.58
N GLU A 183 0.36 -15.82 -2.59
CA GLU A 183 -0.46 -14.60 -2.69
C GLU A 183 0.37 -13.32 -2.81
N LEU A 184 1.62 -13.35 -2.33
CA LEU A 184 2.51 -12.19 -2.34
C LEU A 184 3.48 -12.18 -3.53
N GLN A 185 3.38 -13.16 -4.43
CA GLN A 185 4.25 -13.25 -5.58
C GLN A 185 3.83 -12.32 -6.72
N ALA A 186 4.81 -11.81 -7.47
CA ALA A 186 4.59 -10.92 -8.60
C ALA A 186 3.64 -11.55 -9.65
N ASN A 187 3.78 -12.84 -9.92
CA ASN A 187 2.90 -13.59 -10.81
C ASN A 187 1.45 -13.56 -10.36
N THR A 188 1.19 -13.82 -9.08
CA THR A 188 -0.16 -13.80 -8.50
C THR A 188 -0.76 -12.41 -8.51
N ILE A 189 0.05 -11.40 -8.16
CA ILE A 189 -0.36 -10.00 -8.17
C ILE A 189 -0.74 -9.54 -9.59
N ALA A 190 0.11 -9.85 -10.59
CA ALA A 190 -0.17 -9.56 -12.00
C ALA A 190 -1.49 -10.20 -12.47
N SER A 191 -1.69 -11.50 -12.19
CA SER A 191 -2.93 -12.20 -12.57
C SER A 191 -4.15 -11.65 -11.84
N THR A 192 -4.03 -11.28 -10.56
CA THR A 192 -5.11 -10.68 -9.78
C THR A 192 -5.52 -9.31 -10.35
N MET A 193 -4.54 -8.45 -10.64
CA MET A 193 -4.81 -7.15 -11.26
C MET A 193 -5.51 -7.31 -12.61
N ALA A 194 -5.04 -8.21 -13.46
CA ALA A 194 -5.66 -8.49 -14.76
C ALA A 194 -7.12 -8.96 -14.62
N LYS A 195 -7.37 -9.94 -13.76
CA LYS A 195 -8.74 -10.45 -13.51
C LYS A 195 -9.69 -9.37 -13.01
N ARG A 196 -9.22 -8.49 -12.15
CA ARG A 196 -10.05 -7.43 -11.54
C ARG A 196 -10.30 -6.26 -12.47
N THR A 197 -9.46 -6.06 -13.48
CA THR A 197 -9.57 -4.97 -14.46
C THR A 197 -10.09 -5.40 -15.82
N GLY A 198 -10.27 -6.72 -16.04
CA GLY A 198 -10.61 -7.29 -17.34
C GLY A 198 -9.43 -7.28 -18.32
N GLY A 199 -8.21 -7.03 -17.84
CA GLY A 199 -6.99 -7.01 -18.64
C GLY A 199 -6.39 -8.38 -18.88
N GLN A 200 -5.21 -8.38 -19.49
CA GLN A 200 -4.40 -9.57 -19.77
C GLN A 200 -3.24 -9.66 -18.79
N TYR A 201 -2.63 -10.84 -18.68
CA TYR A 201 -1.38 -11.03 -17.94
C TYR A 201 -0.47 -12.03 -18.63
N ARG A 202 0.83 -11.90 -18.35
CA ARG A 202 1.85 -12.92 -18.63
C ARG A 202 2.52 -13.33 -17.32
N LEU A 203 3.04 -14.52 -17.25
CA LEU A 203 3.72 -15.07 -16.06
C LEU A 203 5.19 -15.31 -16.38
N LEU A 204 6.06 -15.00 -15.43
CA LEU A 204 7.49 -15.29 -15.50
C LEU A 204 7.79 -16.41 -14.49
N HIS A 205 8.03 -17.61 -15.00
CA HIS A 205 8.34 -18.78 -14.19
C HIS A 205 9.84 -18.94 -13.98
N VAL A 206 10.45 -17.94 -13.37
CA VAL A 206 11.87 -17.90 -13.05
C VAL A 206 12.03 -17.58 -11.56
N PRO A 207 12.93 -18.24 -10.82
CA PRO A 207 13.27 -17.83 -9.46
C PRO A 207 13.78 -16.40 -9.39
N ASP A 208 13.49 -15.69 -8.28
CA ASP A 208 13.97 -14.32 -8.06
C ASP A 208 15.51 -14.24 -7.87
N HIS A 209 16.12 -15.33 -7.45
CA HIS A 209 17.56 -15.45 -7.26
C HIS A 209 18.10 -16.63 -8.06
N LEU A 210 19.00 -16.33 -8.99
CA LEU A 210 19.68 -17.30 -9.85
C LEU A 210 21.19 -17.06 -9.77
N GLY A 211 21.97 -18.15 -9.80
CA GLY A 211 23.39 -18.04 -10.08
C GLY A 211 23.63 -17.55 -11.51
N GLU A 212 24.76 -16.91 -11.74
CA GLU A 212 25.10 -16.27 -13.03
C GLU A 212 24.98 -17.23 -14.22
N GLU A 213 25.48 -18.46 -14.10
CA GLU A 213 25.39 -19.46 -15.16
C GLU A 213 23.96 -19.88 -15.49
N ALA A 214 23.12 -20.05 -14.46
CA ALA A 214 21.72 -20.38 -14.62
C ALA A 214 20.94 -19.21 -15.26
N TYR A 215 21.26 -17.99 -14.87
CA TYR A 215 20.68 -16.78 -15.45
C TYR A 215 21.01 -16.69 -16.95
N GLN A 216 22.26 -16.84 -17.32
CA GLN A 216 22.69 -16.80 -18.72
C GLN A 216 22.02 -17.89 -19.57
N SER A 217 21.93 -19.11 -19.04
CA SER A 217 21.25 -20.22 -19.74
C SER A 217 19.75 -19.94 -19.94
N LEU A 218 19.06 -19.40 -18.93
CA LEU A 218 17.65 -19.04 -19.03
C LEU A 218 17.41 -17.89 -20.02
N MET A 219 18.32 -16.92 -20.08
CA MET A 219 18.19 -15.80 -21.01
C MET A 219 18.40 -16.20 -22.49
N LEU A 220 18.85 -17.41 -22.75
CA LEU A 220 18.89 -17.98 -24.10
C LEU A 220 17.61 -18.69 -24.53
N ASP A 221 16.70 -18.97 -23.57
CA ASP A 221 15.39 -19.58 -23.87
C ASP A 221 14.49 -18.60 -24.60
N PRO A 222 13.94 -18.93 -25.79
CA PRO A 222 13.10 -18.03 -26.56
C PRO A 222 11.82 -17.59 -25.81
N ASN A 223 11.23 -18.48 -24.99
CA ASN A 223 10.02 -18.14 -24.22
C ASN A 223 10.34 -17.13 -23.12
N ILE A 224 11.51 -17.25 -22.49
CA ILE A 224 11.96 -16.27 -21.48
C ILE A 224 12.26 -14.93 -22.16
N GLN A 225 12.92 -14.95 -23.32
CA GLN A 225 13.20 -13.73 -24.08
C GLN A 225 11.91 -13.00 -24.47
N GLU A 226 10.89 -13.71 -24.96
CA GLU A 226 9.59 -13.11 -25.30
C GLU A 226 8.97 -12.36 -24.09
N ILE A 227 8.97 -13.01 -22.90
CA ILE A 227 8.42 -12.40 -21.70
C ILE A 227 9.25 -11.20 -21.25
N VAL A 228 10.58 -11.30 -21.29
CA VAL A 228 11.50 -10.20 -20.95
C VAL A 228 11.28 -9.01 -21.87
N GLU A 229 11.07 -9.23 -23.17
CA GLU A 229 10.75 -8.16 -24.11
C GLU A 229 9.40 -7.48 -23.78
N VAL A 230 8.39 -8.24 -23.35
CA VAL A 230 7.13 -7.67 -22.88
C VAL A 230 7.35 -6.84 -21.61
N ILE A 231 8.13 -7.35 -20.65
CA ILE A 231 8.46 -6.64 -19.41
C ILE A 231 9.19 -5.31 -19.71
N ARG A 232 10.13 -5.32 -20.65
CA ARG A 232 10.87 -4.11 -21.07
C ARG A 232 9.99 -3.03 -21.69
N ARG A 233 8.82 -3.40 -22.24
CA ARG A 233 7.81 -2.45 -22.76
C ARG A 233 6.95 -1.85 -21.67
N ALA A 234 7.12 -2.24 -20.40
CA ALA A 234 6.33 -1.70 -19.31
C ALA A 234 6.51 -0.19 -19.19
N ARG A 235 5.44 0.55 -19.45
CA ARG A 235 5.40 2.01 -19.25
C ARG A 235 5.26 2.38 -17.78
N ILE A 236 4.63 1.52 -17.00
CA ILE A 236 4.43 1.69 -15.58
C ILE A 236 5.06 0.51 -14.86
N VAL A 237 5.82 0.79 -13.82
CA VAL A 237 6.28 -0.24 -12.88
C VAL A 237 5.81 0.16 -11.48
N ILE A 238 5.16 -0.78 -10.80
CA ILE A 238 4.74 -0.60 -9.41
C ILE A 238 5.53 -1.56 -8.52
N HIS A 239 6.17 -0.99 -7.50
CA HIS A 239 7.01 -1.76 -6.57
C HIS A 239 6.94 -1.20 -5.16
N GLY A 240 7.32 -2.01 -4.19
CA GLY A 240 7.51 -1.59 -2.81
C GLY A 240 8.95 -1.17 -2.54
N ILE A 241 9.15 -0.47 -1.43
CA ILE A 241 10.45 -0.24 -0.81
C ILE A 241 10.41 -0.89 0.56
N GLY A 242 11.37 -1.76 0.85
CA GLY A 242 11.43 -2.51 2.09
C GLY A 242 12.72 -2.23 2.88
N ASN A 243 12.74 -2.65 4.14
CA ASN A 243 13.98 -2.67 4.93
C ASN A 243 14.95 -3.71 4.33
N ALA A 244 16.19 -3.31 4.10
CA ALA A 244 17.20 -4.12 3.42
C ALA A 244 17.38 -5.51 4.04
N LEU A 245 17.62 -5.58 5.35
CA LEU A 245 17.89 -6.85 6.03
C LEU A 245 16.65 -7.74 6.13
N THR A 246 15.48 -7.14 6.32
CA THR A 246 14.21 -7.88 6.32
C THR A 246 13.96 -8.51 4.95
N MET A 247 14.21 -7.77 3.88
CA MET A 247 14.04 -8.27 2.52
C MET A 247 15.08 -9.33 2.15
N ALA A 248 16.35 -9.16 2.56
CA ALA A 248 17.39 -10.16 2.36
C ALA A 248 17.05 -11.50 3.02
N ARG A 249 16.57 -11.46 4.27
CA ARG A 249 16.12 -12.67 4.98
C ARG A 249 14.92 -13.34 4.32
N ARG A 250 13.92 -12.56 3.91
CA ARG A 250 12.73 -13.07 3.17
C ARG A 250 13.12 -13.74 1.85
N ARG A 251 14.16 -13.25 1.20
CA ARG A 251 14.71 -13.81 -0.05
C ARG A 251 15.66 -14.98 0.18
N LYS A 252 15.89 -15.37 1.43
CA LYS A 252 16.84 -16.45 1.81
C LYS A 252 18.24 -16.22 1.24
N VAL A 253 18.66 -14.97 1.18
CA VAL A 253 20.02 -14.62 0.80
C VAL A 253 20.99 -15.26 1.79
N ASP A 254 22.13 -15.74 1.30
CA ASP A 254 23.14 -16.40 2.12
C ASP A 254 23.69 -15.49 3.24
N SER A 255 24.16 -16.11 4.32
CA SER A 255 24.61 -15.38 5.51
C SER A 255 25.76 -14.43 5.24
N SER A 256 26.68 -14.80 4.34
CA SER A 256 27.83 -13.96 3.99
C SER A 256 27.39 -12.68 3.27
N THR A 257 26.40 -12.77 2.40
CA THR A 257 25.80 -11.59 1.76
C THR A 257 25.03 -10.73 2.75
N ILE A 258 24.30 -11.33 3.71
CA ILE A 258 23.64 -10.56 4.79
C ILE A 258 24.64 -9.79 5.64
N GLU A 259 25.74 -10.43 6.04
CA GLU A 259 26.83 -9.79 6.80
C GLU A 259 27.45 -8.63 6.01
N ARG A 260 27.69 -8.81 4.72
CA ARG A 260 28.20 -7.76 3.85
C ARG A 260 27.22 -6.58 3.75
N LEU A 261 25.93 -6.85 3.56
CA LEU A 261 24.90 -5.80 3.54
C LEU A 261 24.87 -5.00 4.83
N GLN A 262 25.07 -5.65 5.99
CA GLN A 262 25.18 -4.97 7.27
C GLN A 262 26.42 -4.08 7.37
N GLN A 263 27.59 -4.60 6.95
CA GLN A 263 28.86 -3.86 6.97
C GLN A 263 28.85 -2.67 6.03
N GLU A 264 28.22 -2.80 4.85
CA GLU A 264 28.06 -1.75 3.87
C GLU A 264 26.93 -0.75 4.21
N GLY A 265 26.24 -0.95 5.33
CA GLY A 265 25.20 -0.05 5.82
C GLY A 265 23.91 -0.05 5.00
N ALA A 266 23.55 -1.19 4.39
CA ALA A 266 22.32 -1.33 3.63
C ALA A 266 21.07 -1.03 4.49
N HIS A 267 20.26 -0.09 4.05
CA HIS A 267 19.07 0.43 4.75
C HIS A 267 17.78 0.06 4.07
N ALA A 268 17.72 0.23 2.76
CA ALA A 268 16.54 -0.02 1.96
C ALA A 268 16.81 -1.04 0.84
N GLU A 269 15.76 -1.74 0.45
CA GLU A 269 15.73 -2.56 -0.77
C GLU A 269 14.57 -2.12 -1.64
N ALA A 270 14.84 -1.94 -2.92
CA ALA A 270 13.83 -1.73 -3.94
C ALA A 270 14.26 -2.41 -5.23
N PHE A 271 13.39 -3.23 -5.79
CA PHE A 271 13.59 -3.85 -7.10
C PHE A 271 14.89 -4.71 -7.22
N GLY A 272 15.38 -5.25 -6.09
CA GLY A 272 16.61 -6.04 -6.02
C GLY A 272 17.88 -5.23 -5.81
N TYR A 273 17.78 -3.93 -5.75
CA TYR A 273 18.88 -3.06 -5.36
C TYR A 273 18.82 -2.78 -3.86
N TYR A 274 19.96 -2.86 -3.22
CA TYR A 274 20.14 -2.50 -1.82
C TYR A 274 20.84 -1.16 -1.74
N PHE A 275 20.33 -0.27 -0.91
CA PHE A 275 20.75 1.11 -0.80
C PHE A 275 21.21 1.44 0.62
N ASP A 276 22.25 2.22 0.75
CA ASP A 276 22.66 2.85 2.01
C ASP A 276 21.75 4.04 2.39
N ARG A 277 22.05 4.70 3.51
CA ARG A 277 21.30 5.90 3.95
C ARG A 277 21.41 7.09 3.02
N ALA A 278 22.48 7.17 2.24
CA ALA A 278 22.70 8.25 1.29
C ALA A 278 22.02 7.98 -0.07
N GLY A 279 21.47 6.77 -0.26
CA GLY A 279 20.83 6.34 -1.51
C GLY A 279 21.81 5.73 -2.52
N ASN A 280 23.03 5.44 -2.11
CA ASN A 280 23.97 4.74 -2.98
C ASN A 280 23.63 3.25 -3.02
N VAL A 281 23.78 2.64 -4.20
CA VAL A 281 23.64 1.20 -4.36
C VAL A 281 24.85 0.50 -3.75
N VAL A 282 24.64 -0.29 -2.71
CA VAL A 282 25.67 -1.10 -2.05
C VAL A 282 25.67 -2.55 -2.57
N HIS A 283 24.54 -3.05 -3.04
CA HIS A 283 24.44 -4.38 -3.61
C HIS A 283 23.30 -4.46 -4.63
N LYS A 284 23.50 -5.30 -5.63
CA LYS A 284 22.50 -5.62 -6.66
C LYS A 284 22.34 -7.13 -6.73
N MET A 285 21.12 -7.62 -6.58
CA MET A 285 20.78 -9.01 -6.88
C MET A 285 20.71 -9.21 -8.40
N PRO A 286 21.18 -10.33 -8.94
CA PRO A 286 20.88 -10.71 -10.31
C PRO A 286 19.36 -10.78 -10.52
N THR A 287 18.85 -10.06 -11.50
CA THR A 287 17.41 -9.95 -11.79
C THR A 287 17.15 -10.19 -13.25
#